data_ab97f75bc35da5bef7ffaab16b4d44aa
#
_entry.id   ab97f75bc35da5bef7ffaab16b4d44aa
#
_cell.length_a   1.000
_cell.length_b   1.000
_cell.length_c   1.000
_cell.angle_alpha   90.00
_cell.angle_beta   90.00
_cell.angle_gamma   90.00
#
_symmetry.space_group_name_H-M   'P 1'
#
loop_
_entity.id
_entity.type
_entity.pdbx_description
1 polymer ?
#
loop_
_entity_poly.entity_id
_entity_poly.type
_entity_poly.pdbx_seq_one_letter_code
_entity_poly.pdbx_strand_id
1 'polypeptide(L)'
;MSTKTVFRRKIYQDMLKWKEERDGETALLIEGARRIGKSTIVEEFAKNEYDSYILIDFSKTSPELNALFEDLSDLNYIFLRLQLNYNVDLKERKSLIVFDEVQNNPKARQAIKHLVKDHRYDYIETGSLISIRKNVQSIIIPSEETRISMYPMDFEEFRWALGDSVTIPLLRKVLAARQSLGDATHRKLMRDFRLYMLVGGMPQAVDKYIKTNNLSAVDTVKRDIIALYEEDLRKIDTSGKASSMYDAIPSQLSKNAARYSISSVIPGEKTDRVTDIVQMMEESRVANIAYHSNDPNVGLALTKDLQRYKMYASDTGLFITLAFKSKSFTDNVIYQKLLSDKLDANLGYVYENVVAQMLKASGKDLYYHTIRKPDGKGYYEIDFLQSDGSKVSPIEVKSSGYKAHTSLDTFSEKYSSRIAHKYLVYTKDLKKDGDTLCVPIYMVPLLP
;
A
#
# COMPACT_ATOMS: atom_id res chain seq x y z
N MET A 1 -1.64 18.75 -25.66
CA MET A 1 -1.43 17.54 -24.84
C MET A 1 -1.46 17.96 -23.38
N SER A 2 -2.36 17.39 -22.56
CA SER A 2 -2.35 17.68 -21.12
C SER A 2 -1.06 17.12 -20.52
N THR A 3 -0.21 17.97 -19.97
CA THR A 3 1.02 17.55 -19.29
C THR A 3 0.63 16.66 -18.11
N LYS A 4 1.11 15.41 -18.13
CA LYS A 4 0.90 14.44 -17.06
C LYS A 4 1.54 14.99 -15.77
N THR A 5 0.75 15.10 -14.70
CA THR A 5 1.28 15.57 -13.41
C THR A 5 2.18 14.49 -12.82
N VAL A 6 3.42 14.84 -12.51
CA VAL A 6 4.36 13.98 -11.78
C VAL A 6 4.40 14.42 -10.34
N PHE A 7 4.04 13.51 -9.43
CA PHE A 7 4.09 13.77 -8.00
C PHE A 7 5.41 13.29 -7.41
N ARG A 8 5.93 14.03 -6.43
CA ARG A 8 7.04 13.56 -5.60
C ARG A 8 6.61 12.32 -4.81
N ARG A 9 7.42 11.25 -4.87
CA ARG A 9 7.15 9.98 -4.20
C ARG A 9 8.35 9.54 -3.37
N LYS A 10 8.12 8.92 -2.23
CA LYS A 10 9.16 8.41 -1.33
C LYS A 10 10.02 7.34 -1.99
N ILE A 11 9.40 6.47 -2.79
CA ILE A 11 10.08 5.41 -3.54
C ILE A 11 11.22 5.92 -4.42
N TYR A 12 11.21 7.19 -4.82
CA TYR A 12 12.31 7.79 -5.60
C TYR A 12 13.64 7.71 -4.86
N GLN A 13 13.63 7.85 -3.54
CA GLN A 13 14.84 7.72 -2.71
C GLN A 13 15.32 6.26 -2.64
N ASP A 14 14.41 5.29 -2.62
CA ASP A 14 14.76 3.87 -2.66
C ASP A 14 15.35 3.49 -4.03
N MET A 15 14.88 4.11 -5.12
CA MET A 15 15.43 3.95 -6.46
C MET A 15 16.86 4.53 -6.56
N LEU A 16 17.10 5.73 -5.97
CA LEU A 16 18.44 6.32 -5.88
C LEU A 16 19.39 5.41 -5.11
N LYS A 17 18.95 4.95 -3.94
CA LYS A 17 19.73 4.03 -3.12
C LYS A 17 20.07 2.74 -3.86
N TRP A 18 19.11 2.16 -4.60
CA TRP A 18 19.38 0.98 -5.44
C TRP A 18 20.45 1.28 -6.51
N LYS A 19 20.32 2.40 -7.22
CA LYS A 19 21.29 2.80 -8.27
C LYS A 19 22.71 2.92 -7.71
N GLU A 20 22.85 3.56 -6.54
CA GLU A 20 24.15 3.78 -5.89
C GLU A 20 24.75 2.50 -5.27
N GLU A 21 23.93 1.72 -4.55
CA GLU A 21 24.41 0.55 -3.80
C GLU A 21 24.59 -0.70 -4.66
N ARG A 22 23.80 -0.86 -5.73
CA ARG A 22 23.87 -2.04 -6.60
C ARG A 22 24.73 -1.85 -7.84
N ASP A 23 24.96 -0.63 -8.26
CA ASP A 23 25.85 -0.28 -9.38
C ASP A 23 25.75 -1.23 -10.59
N GLY A 24 24.51 -1.58 -10.98
CA GLY A 24 24.20 -2.48 -12.09
C GLY A 24 24.31 -3.96 -11.81
N GLU A 25 24.59 -4.40 -10.55
CA GLU A 25 24.63 -5.82 -10.18
C GLU A 25 23.25 -6.48 -10.16
N THR A 26 22.19 -5.71 -10.06
CA THR A 26 20.81 -6.19 -10.09
C THR A 26 19.89 -5.28 -10.88
N ALA A 27 18.88 -5.82 -11.53
CA ALA A 27 17.73 -5.05 -12.00
C ALA A 27 16.85 -4.62 -10.81
N LEU A 28 16.06 -3.57 -10.98
CA LEU A 28 15.08 -3.12 -10.00
C LEU A 28 13.67 -3.48 -10.44
N LEU A 29 12.98 -4.34 -9.71
CA LEU A 29 11.56 -4.59 -9.91
C LEU A 29 10.71 -3.72 -8.96
N ILE A 30 9.88 -2.85 -9.54
CA ILE A 30 8.90 -2.04 -8.78
C ILE A 30 7.53 -2.71 -8.82
N GLU A 31 7.16 -3.27 -7.68
CA GLU A 31 5.90 -3.97 -7.48
C GLU A 31 4.84 -3.06 -6.88
N GLY A 32 3.59 -3.27 -7.23
CA GLY A 32 2.48 -2.55 -6.58
C GLY A 32 1.20 -2.60 -7.39
N ALA A 33 0.10 -2.17 -6.77
CA ALA A 33 -1.21 -2.17 -7.39
C ALA A 33 -1.24 -1.36 -8.69
N ARG A 34 -2.25 -1.63 -9.50
CA ARG A 34 -2.48 -0.85 -10.72
C ARG A 34 -2.85 0.60 -10.40
N ARG A 35 -2.46 1.56 -11.27
CA ARG A 35 -2.79 2.99 -11.15
C ARG A 35 -2.15 3.75 -9.99
N ILE A 36 -1.14 3.19 -9.29
CA ILE A 36 -0.40 3.91 -8.24
C ILE A 36 0.75 4.78 -8.75
N GLY A 37 1.01 4.78 -10.08
CA GLY A 37 2.00 5.66 -10.73
C GLY A 37 3.38 5.07 -10.97
N LYS A 38 3.55 3.74 -11.00
CA LYS A 38 4.84 3.05 -11.25
C LYS A 38 5.54 3.56 -12.51
N SER A 39 4.93 3.41 -13.68
CA SER A 39 5.51 3.85 -14.95
C SER A 39 5.86 5.33 -14.97
N THR A 40 5.06 6.16 -14.27
CA THR A 40 5.31 7.62 -14.21
C THR A 40 6.55 7.95 -13.42
N ILE A 41 6.75 7.33 -12.24
CA ILE A 41 7.91 7.62 -11.40
C ILE A 41 9.20 7.04 -12.01
N VAL A 42 9.11 5.88 -12.68
CA VAL A 42 10.24 5.26 -13.38
C VAL A 42 10.67 6.12 -14.57
N GLU A 43 9.72 6.63 -15.35
CA GLU A 43 10.04 7.55 -16.47
C GLU A 43 10.67 8.85 -15.97
N GLU A 44 10.18 9.40 -14.86
CA GLU A 44 10.77 10.60 -14.22
C GLU A 44 12.18 10.33 -13.72
N PHE A 45 12.39 9.18 -13.06
CA PHE A 45 13.71 8.75 -12.61
C PHE A 45 14.68 8.56 -13.78
N ALA A 46 14.24 7.91 -14.86
CA ALA A 46 15.03 7.72 -16.05
C ALA A 46 15.50 9.05 -16.65
N LYS A 47 14.61 10.05 -16.73
CA LYS A 47 14.91 11.38 -17.27
C LYS A 47 15.89 12.17 -16.43
N ASN A 48 15.85 12.01 -15.11
CA ASN A 48 16.64 12.83 -14.19
C ASN A 48 18.00 12.21 -13.86
N GLU A 49 18.09 10.87 -13.87
CA GLU A 49 19.24 10.15 -13.31
C GLU A 49 20.13 9.48 -14.37
N TYR A 50 19.72 9.50 -15.66
CA TYR A 50 20.48 8.88 -16.75
C TYR A 50 20.66 9.81 -17.95
N ASP A 51 21.75 9.64 -18.68
CA ASP A 51 22.07 10.41 -19.90
C ASP A 51 21.08 10.08 -21.04
N SER A 52 20.64 8.82 -21.12
CA SER A 52 19.61 8.35 -22.05
C SER A 52 18.85 7.16 -21.48
N TYR A 53 17.66 6.89 -22.00
CA TYR A 53 16.87 5.75 -21.59
C TYR A 53 15.99 5.22 -22.72
N ILE A 54 15.65 3.94 -22.64
CA ILE A 54 14.61 3.31 -23.45
C ILE A 54 13.50 2.80 -22.50
N LEU A 55 12.25 3.17 -22.77
CA LEU A 55 11.08 2.65 -22.07
C LEU A 55 10.28 1.76 -23.01
N ILE A 56 10.26 0.46 -22.74
CA ILE A 56 9.54 -0.57 -23.47
C ILE A 56 8.22 -0.86 -22.73
N ASP A 57 7.10 -0.33 -23.25
CA ASP A 57 5.76 -0.63 -22.72
C ASP A 57 5.25 -1.92 -23.39
N PHE A 58 5.42 -3.06 -22.74
CA PHE A 58 5.00 -4.37 -23.27
C PHE A 58 3.49 -4.54 -23.46
N SER A 59 2.68 -3.57 -23.05
CA SER A 59 1.25 -3.55 -23.39
C SER A 59 0.98 -3.08 -24.82
N LYS A 60 1.99 -2.51 -25.52
CA LYS A 60 1.87 -1.86 -26.83
C LYS A 60 2.97 -2.27 -27.83
N THR A 61 3.81 -3.24 -27.46
CA THR A 61 4.92 -3.67 -28.33
C THR A 61 4.42 -4.47 -29.54
N SER A 62 5.16 -4.36 -30.65
CA SER A 62 4.92 -5.20 -31.81
C SER A 62 5.39 -6.64 -31.57
N PRO A 63 4.86 -7.63 -32.33
CA PRO A 63 5.34 -9.02 -32.27
C PRO A 63 6.85 -9.15 -32.48
N GLU A 64 7.42 -8.35 -33.40
CA GLU A 64 8.86 -8.36 -33.72
C GLU A 64 9.70 -7.89 -32.53
N LEU A 65 9.24 -6.86 -31.82
CA LEU A 65 9.93 -6.37 -30.62
C LEU A 65 9.81 -7.37 -29.47
N ASN A 66 8.67 -8.03 -29.33
CA ASN A 66 8.49 -9.09 -28.33
C ASN A 66 9.41 -10.28 -28.59
N ALA A 67 9.55 -10.71 -29.84
CA ALA A 67 10.40 -11.83 -30.26
C ALA A 67 11.90 -11.55 -30.05
N LEU A 68 12.31 -10.29 -29.92
CA LEU A 68 13.71 -9.90 -29.72
C LEU A 68 14.32 -10.53 -28.46
N PHE A 69 13.50 -10.86 -27.45
CA PHE A 69 13.94 -11.47 -26.19
C PHE A 69 13.84 -13.00 -26.17
N GLU A 70 13.50 -13.64 -27.30
CA GLU A 70 13.45 -15.10 -27.43
C GLU A 70 14.84 -15.71 -27.66
N ASP A 71 15.73 -14.97 -28.34
CA ASP A 71 17.11 -15.38 -28.62
C ASP A 71 18.09 -14.38 -27.99
N LEU A 72 18.80 -14.81 -26.97
CA LEU A 72 19.78 -14.02 -26.23
C LEU A 72 21.23 -14.36 -26.63
N SER A 73 21.43 -15.07 -27.72
CA SER A 73 22.77 -15.48 -28.18
C SER A 73 23.64 -14.28 -28.61
N ASP A 74 23.03 -13.19 -29.10
CA ASP A 74 23.71 -11.94 -29.48
C ASP A 74 23.06 -10.72 -28.86
N LEU A 75 23.54 -10.30 -27.67
CA LEU A 75 23.07 -9.11 -26.98
C LEU A 75 23.39 -7.82 -27.74
N ASN A 76 24.48 -7.78 -28.59
CA ASN A 76 24.79 -6.59 -29.38
C ASN A 76 23.69 -6.33 -30.42
N TYR A 77 23.20 -7.39 -31.04
CA TYR A 77 22.08 -7.29 -31.98
C TYR A 77 20.80 -6.80 -31.27
N ILE A 78 20.50 -7.29 -30.07
CA ILE A 78 19.34 -6.84 -29.28
C ILE A 78 19.44 -5.34 -29.01
N PHE A 79 20.58 -4.86 -28.49
CA PHE A 79 20.75 -3.44 -28.18
C PHE A 79 20.74 -2.56 -29.42
N LEU A 80 21.34 -3.02 -30.52
CA LEU A 80 21.26 -2.31 -31.81
C LEU A 80 19.81 -2.12 -32.27
N ARG A 81 19.01 -3.19 -32.22
CA ARG A 81 17.59 -3.16 -32.58
C ARG A 81 16.78 -2.24 -31.67
N LEU A 82 17.04 -2.24 -30.38
CA LEU A 82 16.38 -1.34 -29.43
C LEU A 82 16.73 0.12 -29.73
N GLN A 83 18.01 0.46 -29.96
CA GLN A 83 18.45 1.79 -30.30
C GLN A 83 17.79 2.30 -31.58
N LEU A 84 17.73 1.47 -32.62
CA LEU A 84 17.07 1.80 -33.87
C LEU A 84 15.55 1.99 -33.71
N ASN A 85 14.88 1.12 -32.98
CA ASN A 85 13.42 1.18 -32.81
C ASN A 85 13.00 2.42 -32.00
N TYR A 86 13.78 2.80 -31.00
CA TYR A 86 13.48 3.95 -30.13
C TYR A 86 14.20 5.24 -30.48
N ASN A 87 15.11 5.20 -31.48
CA ASN A 87 15.94 6.32 -31.88
C ASN A 87 16.71 6.95 -30.71
N VAL A 88 17.35 6.08 -29.90
CA VAL A 88 18.08 6.44 -28.68
C VAL A 88 19.49 5.86 -28.76
N ASP A 89 20.51 6.69 -28.50
CA ASP A 89 21.89 6.26 -28.33
C ASP A 89 22.12 5.83 -26.87
N LEU A 90 22.39 4.54 -26.67
CA LEU A 90 22.65 3.96 -25.34
C LEU A 90 24.13 4.07 -25.00
N LYS A 91 24.43 4.65 -23.85
CA LYS A 91 25.79 4.84 -23.32
C LYS A 91 26.04 3.85 -22.17
N GLU A 92 27.15 3.13 -22.22
CA GLU A 92 27.54 2.16 -21.20
C GLU A 92 27.60 2.82 -19.81
N ARG A 93 26.99 2.17 -18.83
CA ARG A 93 26.85 2.58 -17.42
C ARG A 93 26.14 3.94 -17.19
N LYS A 94 25.57 4.55 -18.25
CA LYS A 94 24.88 5.85 -18.18
C LYS A 94 23.46 5.80 -18.76
N SER A 95 23.02 4.66 -19.23
CA SER A 95 21.68 4.50 -19.78
C SER A 95 20.85 3.50 -19.01
N LEU A 96 19.54 3.74 -19.00
CA LEU A 96 18.55 2.89 -18.38
C LEU A 96 17.65 2.24 -19.43
N ILE A 97 17.40 0.95 -19.31
CA ILE A 97 16.35 0.24 -20.07
C ILE A 97 15.23 -0.14 -19.12
N VAL A 98 14.02 0.38 -19.40
CA VAL A 98 12.82 0.15 -18.60
C VAL A 98 11.91 -0.86 -19.28
N PHE A 99 11.56 -1.92 -18.58
CA PHE A 99 10.57 -2.92 -18.96
C PHE A 99 9.26 -2.64 -18.23
N ASP A 100 8.38 -1.84 -18.87
CA ASP A 100 7.08 -1.48 -18.29
C ASP A 100 6.04 -2.55 -18.63
N GLU A 101 5.21 -2.92 -17.63
CA GLU A 101 4.21 -4.01 -17.71
C GLU A 101 4.84 -5.34 -18.16
N VAL A 102 5.98 -5.70 -17.56
CA VAL A 102 6.85 -6.82 -17.95
C VAL A 102 6.15 -8.19 -17.95
N GLN A 103 5.03 -8.35 -17.22
CA GLN A 103 4.22 -9.56 -17.25
C GLN A 103 3.63 -9.89 -18.64
N ASN A 104 3.58 -8.92 -19.55
CA ASN A 104 3.11 -9.15 -20.91
C ASN A 104 4.18 -9.78 -21.83
N ASN A 105 5.45 -9.79 -21.40
CA ASN A 105 6.52 -10.49 -22.07
C ASN A 105 7.39 -11.29 -21.07
N PRO A 106 7.00 -12.54 -20.72
CA PRO A 106 7.76 -13.38 -19.80
C PRO A 106 9.21 -13.66 -20.25
N LYS A 107 9.47 -13.68 -21.59
CA LYS A 107 10.82 -13.87 -22.12
C LYS A 107 11.73 -12.68 -21.85
N ALA A 108 11.22 -11.46 -21.99
CA ALA A 108 11.96 -10.26 -21.62
C ALA A 108 12.32 -10.27 -20.13
N ARG A 109 11.38 -10.69 -19.25
CA ARG A 109 11.68 -10.85 -17.83
C ARG A 109 12.74 -11.91 -17.57
N GLN A 110 12.67 -13.07 -18.25
CA GLN A 110 13.71 -14.10 -18.13
C GLN A 110 15.09 -13.61 -18.61
N ALA A 111 15.11 -12.71 -19.61
CA ALA A 111 16.33 -12.13 -20.16
C ALA A 111 17.11 -11.28 -19.16
N ILE A 112 16.46 -10.72 -18.15
CA ILE A 112 17.07 -9.83 -17.12
C ILE A 112 18.35 -10.43 -16.56
N LYS A 113 18.38 -11.71 -16.24
CA LYS A 113 19.57 -12.41 -15.76
C LYS A 113 20.78 -12.23 -16.66
N HIS A 114 20.59 -12.35 -17.97
CA HIS A 114 21.66 -12.24 -18.95
C HIS A 114 22.03 -10.79 -19.21
N LEU A 115 21.02 -9.90 -19.24
CA LEU A 115 21.20 -8.46 -19.44
C LEU A 115 21.95 -7.80 -18.28
N VAL A 116 21.63 -8.15 -17.04
CA VAL A 116 22.36 -7.69 -15.84
C VAL A 116 23.79 -8.20 -15.85
N LYS A 117 24.00 -9.49 -16.18
CA LYS A 117 25.34 -10.07 -16.26
C LYS A 117 26.23 -9.41 -17.32
N ASP A 118 25.67 -8.90 -18.41
CA ASP A 118 26.37 -8.14 -19.43
C ASP A 118 26.89 -6.77 -18.92
N HIS A 119 26.22 -6.19 -17.93
CA HIS A 119 26.63 -5.03 -17.13
C HIS A 119 26.77 -3.70 -17.91
N ARG A 120 26.34 -3.60 -19.16
CA ARG A 120 26.43 -2.35 -19.92
C ARG A 120 25.40 -1.30 -19.51
N TYR A 121 24.21 -1.72 -19.12
CA TYR A 121 23.10 -0.81 -18.80
C TYR A 121 22.44 -1.20 -17.48
N ASP A 122 21.73 -0.26 -16.89
CA ASP A 122 20.85 -0.53 -15.76
C ASP A 122 19.45 -0.91 -16.26
N TYR A 123 18.72 -1.70 -15.45
CA TYR A 123 17.40 -2.20 -15.82
C TYR A 123 16.40 -1.96 -14.71
N ILE A 124 15.22 -1.41 -15.07
CA ILE A 124 14.06 -1.31 -14.16
C ILE A 124 12.88 -2.04 -14.80
N GLU A 125 12.26 -2.90 -14.02
CA GLU A 125 11.02 -3.58 -14.36
C GLU A 125 9.86 -2.98 -13.59
N THR A 126 8.71 -2.81 -14.24
CA THR A 126 7.45 -2.53 -13.55
C THR A 126 6.42 -3.58 -13.92
N GLY A 127 5.53 -3.87 -12.98
CA GLY A 127 4.43 -4.78 -13.25
C GLY A 127 3.47 -4.89 -12.08
N SER A 128 2.26 -5.39 -12.34
CA SER A 128 1.39 -5.82 -11.26
C SER A 128 1.73 -7.25 -10.89
N LEU A 129 2.02 -7.53 -9.62
CA LEU A 129 2.36 -8.87 -9.12
C LEU A 129 1.32 -9.94 -9.49
N ILE A 130 0.07 -9.56 -9.51
CA ILE A 130 -1.05 -10.40 -9.94
C ILE A 130 -0.76 -11.02 -11.32
N SER A 131 -0.45 -10.17 -12.28
CA SER A 131 -0.23 -10.60 -13.65
C SER A 131 1.14 -11.27 -13.82
N ILE A 132 2.15 -10.82 -13.05
CA ILE A 132 3.48 -11.41 -13.08
C ILE A 132 3.42 -12.89 -12.70
N ARG A 133 2.81 -13.28 -11.56
CA ARG A 133 2.76 -14.69 -11.12
C ARG A 133 2.02 -15.60 -12.08
N LYS A 134 0.90 -15.15 -12.63
CA LYS A 134 0.12 -15.96 -13.57
C LYS A 134 0.89 -16.24 -14.86
N ASN A 135 1.62 -15.25 -15.37
CA ASN A 135 2.29 -15.32 -16.65
C ASN A 135 3.72 -15.89 -16.57
N VAL A 136 4.32 -15.97 -15.36
CA VAL A 136 5.71 -16.46 -15.17
C VAL A 136 5.80 -17.88 -14.65
N GLN A 137 4.70 -18.63 -14.57
CA GLN A 137 4.73 -20.05 -14.15
C GLN A 137 5.64 -20.93 -15.02
N SER A 138 5.96 -20.49 -16.23
CA SER A 138 6.78 -21.22 -17.21
C SER A 138 8.21 -20.67 -17.38
N ILE A 139 8.63 -19.67 -16.61
CA ILE A 139 9.97 -19.06 -16.71
C ILE A 139 10.76 -19.18 -15.41
N ILE A 140 12.09 -19.15 -15.54
CA ILE A 140 12.99 -19.00 -14.38
C ILE A 140 12.96 -17.53 -13.93
N ILE A 141 12.55 -17.31 -12.69
CA ILE A 141 12.57 -15.98 -12.09
C ILE A 141 14.03 -15.54 -11.92
N PRO A 142 14.43 -14.33 -12.40
CA PRO A 142 15.78 -13.84 -12.22
C PRO A 142 16.17 -13.76 -10.73
N SER A 143 17.39 -14.23 -10.42
CA SER A 143 18.00 -14.04 -9.10
C SER A 143 18.68 -12.68 -8.97
N GLU A 144 19.00 -12.07 -10.07
CA GLU A 144 19.68 -10.77 -10.22
C GLU A 144 18.65 -9.60 -10.19
N GLU A 145 17.72 -9.64 -9.20
CA GLU A 145 16.61 -8.70 -9.09
C GLU A 145 16.49 -8.17 -7.65
N THR A 146 16.52 -6.86 -7.49
CA THR A 146 16.14 -6.17 -6.25
C THR A 146 14.67 -5.78 -6.35
N ARG A 147 13.87 -6.03 -5.31
CA ARG A 147 12.44 -5.73 -5.30
C ARG A 147 12.11 -4.63 -4.34
N ILE A 148 11.35 -3.65 -4.79
CA ILE A 148 10.78 -2.62 -3.94
C ILE A 148 9.27 -2.51 -4.17
N SER A 149 8.54 -2.26 -3.08
CA SER A 149 7.08 -2.14 -3.13
C SER A 149 6.65 -0.68 -3.19
N MET A 150 5.78 -0.37 -4.13
CA MET A 150 5.12 0.94 -4.23
C MET A 150 3.68 0.83 -3.74
N TYR A 151 3.28 1.79 -2.91
CA TYR A 151 1.94 1.88 -2.34
C TYR A 151 1.19 3.11 -2.88
N PRO A 152 -0.15 3.22 -2.69
CA PRO A 152 -0.83 4.50 -2.82
C PRO A 152 -0.11 5.60 -2.05
N MET A 153 -0.26 6.85 -2.45
CA MET A 153 0.36 8.00 -1.75
C MET A 153 -0.07 7.99 -0.29
N ASP A 154 0.90 8.08 0.61
CA ASP A 154 0.62 8.28 2.03
C ASP A 154 0.29 9.74 2.35
N PHE A 155 0.01 10.04 3.62
CA PHE A 155 -0.37 11.40 4.02
C PHE A 155 0.75 12.41 3.77
N GLU A 156 2.02 12.05 3.93
CA GLU A 156 3.15 12.94 3.64
C GLU A 156 3.25 13.26 2.15
N GLU A 157 3.16 12.24 1.28
CA GLU A 157 3.16 12.40 -0.18
C GLU A 157 1.94 13.21 -0.67
N PHE A 158 0.78 13.01 -0.06
CA PHE A 158 -0.41 13.83 -0.31
C PHE A 158 -0.20 15.29 0.06
N ARG A 159 0.46 15.56 1.20
CA ARG A 159 0.84 16.93 1.59
C ARG A 159 1.82 17.55 0.58
N TRP A 160 2.81 16.80 0.12
CA TRP A 160 3.72 17.28 -0.93
C TRP A 160 2.98 17.64 -2.22
N ALA A 161 2.00 16.83 -2.63
CA ALA A 161 1.17 17.12 -3.80
C ALA A 161 0.35 18.41 -3.66
N LEU A 162 0.00 18.80 -2.43
CA LEU A 162 -0.65 20.07 -2.11
C LEU A 162 0.34 21.22 -1.86
N GLY A 163 1.64 21.01 -2.08
CA GLY A 163 2.69 22.04 -1.92
C GLY A 163 3.24 22.17 -0.49
N ASP A 164 2.93 21.25 0.42
CA ASP A 164 3.42 21.27 1.81
C ASP A 164 4.46 20.19 2.07
N SER A 165 5.71 20.59 2.18
CA SER A 165 6.84 19.72 2.54
C SER A 165 7.34 19.95 3.97
N VAL A 166 6.72 20.84 4.74
CA VAL A 166 7.23 21.32 6.03
C VAL A 166 6.53 20.63 7.20
N THR A 167 5.23 20.37 7.09
CA THR A 167 4.40 19.88 8.21
C THR A 167 4.91 18.58 8.78
N ILE A 168 5.17 17.55 7.99
CA ILE A 168 5.55 16.23 8.51
C ILE A 168 6.92 16.24 9.19
N PRO A 169 7.99 16.88 8.66
CA PRO A 169 9.24 17.04 9.40
C PRO A 169 9.09 17.72 10.76
N LEU A 170 8.20 18.70 10.88
CA LEU A 170 7.90 19.34 12.17
C LEU A 170 7.14 18.41 13.11
N LEU A 171 6.18 17.63 12.62
CA LEU A 171 5.45 16.64 13.41
C LEU A 171 6.37 15.55 13.97
N ARG A 172 7.43 15.14 13.26
CA ARG A 172 8.45 14.23 13.79
C ARG A 172 9.15 14.81 15.03
N LYS A 173 9.50 16.10 14.99
CA LYS A 173 10.09 16.80 16.16
C LYS A 173 9.12 16.88 17.34
N VAL A 174 7.86 17.19 17.08
CA VAL A 174 6.79 17.26 18.09
C VAL A 174 6.55 15.91 18.74
N LEU A 175 6.48 14.83 17.94
CA LEU A 175 6.31 13.46 18.45
C LEU A 175 7.52 13.03 19.30
N ALA A 176 8.75 13.32 18.85
CA ALA A 176 9.97 13.02 19.59
C ALA A 176 10.02 13.78 20.94
N ALA A 177 9.59 15.04 20.96
CA ALA A 177 9.47 15.85 22.16
C ALA A 177 8.26 15.49 23.03
N ARG A 178 7.32 14.66 22.52
CA ARG A 178 6.06 14.30 23.18
C ARG A 178 5.23 15.51 23.61
N GLN A 179 5.21 16.54 22.79
CA GLN A 179 4.53 17.81 23.06
C GLN A 179 3.19 17.91 22.33
N SER A 180 2.17 18.47 22.98
CA SER A 180 0.89 18.81 22.38
C SER A 180 1.08 19.91 21.32
N LEU A 181 0.31 19.85 20.23
CA LEU A 181 0.27 20.87 19.17
C LEU A 181 -0.63 22.06 19.53
N GLY A 182 -1.53 21.86 20.48
CA GLY A 182 -2.61 22.78 20.79
C GLY A 182 -3.80 22.67 19.82
N ASP A 183 -4.97 23.04 20.33
CA ASP A 183 -6.27 22.79 19.68
C ASP A 183 -6.37 23.33 18.25
N ALA A 184 -5.86 24.52 17.99
CA ALA A 184 -6.01 25.17 16.69
C ALA A 184 -5.22 24.41 15.60
N THR A 185 -3.95 24.09 15.89
CA THR A 185 -3.07 23.34 14.98
C THR A 185 -3.57 21.92 14.78
N HIS A 186 -3.93 21.25 15.86
CA HIS A 186 -4.47 19.89 15.81
C HIS A 186 -5.75 19.83 14.95
N ARG A 187 -6.73 20.74 15.14
CA ARG A 187 -7.96 20.77 14.34
C ARG A 187 -7.69 21.00 12.86
N LYS A 188 -6.73 21.87 12.51
CA LYS A 188 -6.31 22.08 11.12
C LYS A 188 -5.77 20.78 10.52
N LEU A 189 -4.84 20.10 11.19
CA LEU A 189 -4.25 18.86 10.72
C LEU A 189 -5.28 17.72 10.61
N MET A 190 -6.20 17.61 11.55
CA MET A 190 -7.30 16.64 11.46
C MET A 190 -8.22 16.89 10.27
N ARG A 191 -8.51 18.16 9.95
CA ARG A 191 -9.27 18.51 8.74
C ARG A 191 -8.53 18.09 7.47
N ASP A 192 -7.24 18.39 7.39
CA ASP A 192 -6.40 18.05 6.25
C ASP A 192 -6.25 16.51 6.11
N PHE A 193 -6.15 15.80 7.24
CA PHE A 193 -6.11 14.36 7.25
C PHE A 193 -7.44 13.71 6.81
N ARG A 194 -8.59 14.26 7.23
CA ARG A 194 -9.88 13.80 6.73
C ARG A 194 -10.04 14.01 5.23
N LEU A 195 -9.52 15.12 4.70
CA LEU A 195 -9.47 15.36 3.27
C LEU A 195 -8.66 14.27 2.57
N TYR A 196 -7.48 13.92 3.11
CA TYR A 196 -6.68 12.79 2.61
C TYR A 196 -7.48 11.47 2.62
N MET A 197 -8.20 11.16 3.70
CA MET A 197 -9.04 9.96 3.76
C MET A 197 -10.12 9.94 2.67
N LEU A 198 -10.70 11.10 2.35
CA LEU A 198 -11.76 11.24 1.32
C LEU A 198 -11.20 11.14 -0.11
N VAL A 199 -10.09 11.79 -0.39
CA VAL A 199 -9.45 11.79 -1.72
C VAL A 199 -8.75 10.44 -1.95
N GLY A 200 -8.06 9.93 -0.92
CA GLY A 200 -7.20 8.76 -1.01
C GLY A 200 -5.80 9.10 -1.51
N GLY A 201 -4.98 8.06 -1.66
CA GLY A 201 -3.61 8.13 -2.15
C GLY A 201 -3.43 7.72 -3.60
N MET A 202 -4.51 7.50 -4.35
CA MET A 202 -4.41 7.18 -5.78
C MET A 202 -4.03 8.43 -6.57
N PRO A 203 -2.87 8.45 -7.29
CA PRO A 203 -2.39 9.67 -7.96
C PRO A 203 -3.40 10.34 -8.87
N GLN A 204 -4.23 9.56 -9.59
CA GLN A 204 -5.28 10.11 -10.46
C GLN A 204 -6.38 10.81 -9.66
N ALA A 205 -6.73 10.29 -8.47
CA ALA A 205 -7.71 10.90 -7.57
C ALA A 205 -7.15 12.20 -6.97
N VAL A 206 -5.89 12.19 -6.57
CA VAL A 206 -5.18 13.38 -6.03
C VAL A 206 -5.06 14.46 -7.11
N ASP A 207 -4.63 14.12 -8.32
CA ASP A 207 -4.56 15.05 -9.47
C ASP A 207 -5.93 15.66 -9.78
N LYS A 208 -6.98 14.81 -9.79
CA LYS A 208 -8.35 15.28 -10.02
C LYS A 208 -8.79 16.26 -8.95
N TYR A 209 -8.48 15.99 -7.68
CA TYR A 209 -8.79 16.90 -6.59
C TYR A 209 -8.07 18.25 -6.73
N ILE A 210 -6.77 18.23 -7.00
CA ILE A 210 -5.96 19.45 -7.16
C ILE A 210 -6.49 20.33 -8.29
N LYS A 211 -6.86 19.72 -9.43
CA LYS A 211 -7.36 20.44 -10.61
C LYS A 211 -8.77 20.98 -10.46
N THR A 212 -9.61 20.31 -9.69
CA THR A 212 -11.07 20.63 -9.69
C THR A 212 -11.60 21.06 -8.32
N ASN A 213 -10.90 20.78 -7.25
CA ASN A 213 -11.38 20.92 -5.86
C ASN A 213 -12.79 20.31 -5.66
N ASN A 214 -13.10 19.23 -6.38
CA ASN A 214 -14.44 18.63 -6.44
C ASN A 214 -14.39 17.14 -6.05
N LEU A 215 -14.91 16.81 -4.87
CA LEU A 215 -14.91 15.45 -4.34
C LEU A 215 -15.85 14.50 -5.14
N SER A 216 -16.89 14.98 -5.79
CA SER A 216 -17.73 14.15 -6.66
C SER A 216 -16.96 13.70 -7.90
N ALA A 217 -16.17 14.60 -8.49
CA ALA A 217 -15.31 14.25 -9.63
C ALA A 217 -14.19 13.28 -9.21
N VAL A 218 -13.68 13.39 -7.98
CA VAL A 218 -12.72 12.44 -7.38
C VAL A 218 -13.37 11.08 -7.19
N ASP A 219 -14.60 11.03 -6.68
CA ASP A 219 -15.34 9.77 -6.48
C ASP A 219 -15.54 9.00 -7.81
N THR A 220 -15.83 9.70 -8.91
CA THR A 220 -15.90 9.10 -10.25
C THR A 220 -14.57 8.40 -10.61
N VAL A 221 -13.45 9.08 -10.45
CA VAL A 221 -12.12 8.49 -10.72
C VAL A 221 -11.86 7.25 -9.86
N LYS A 222 -12.25 7.27 -8.59
CA LYS A 222 -12.09 6.13 -7.69
C LYS A 222 -12.97 4.94 -8.09
N ARG A 223 -14.20 5.18 -8.57
CA ARG A 223 -15.07 4.14 -9.11
C ARG A 223 -14.46 3.45 -10.33
N ASP A 224 -13.85 4.21 -11.24
CA ASP A 224 -13.14 3.66 -12.40
C ASP A 224 -11.97 2.79 -11.96
N ILE A 225 -11.22 3.20 -10.93
CA ILE A 225 -10.11 2.40 -10.39
C ILE A 225 -10.62 1.11 -9.73
N ILE A 226 -11.71 1.17 -8.96
CA ILE A 226 -12.33 -0.02 -8.34
C ILE A 226 -12.78 -1.00 -9.43
N ALA A 227 -13.45 -0.53 -10.48
CA ALA A 227 -13.86 -1.37 -11.60
C ALA A 227 -12.67 -2.09 -12.25
N LEU A 228 -11.54 -1.39 -12.46
CA LEU A 228 -10.31 -2.00 -12.97
C LEU A 228 -9.74 -3.08 -12.02
N TYR A 229 -9.78 -2.85 -10.71
CA TYR A 229 -9.34 -3.86 -9.73
C TYR A 229 -10.21 -5.11 -9.76
N GLU A 230 -11.53 -4.95 -9.86
CA GLU A 230 -12.46 -6.07 -9.98
C GLU A 230 -12.24 -6.88 -11.27
N GLU A 231 -12.00 -6.19 -12.40
CA GLU A 231 -11.64 -6.86 -13.65
C GLU A 231 -10.34 -7.66 -13.52
N ASP A 232 -9.31 -7.09 -12.92
CA ASP A 232 -8.03 -7.76 -12.70
C ASP A 232 -8.20 -8.97 -11.76
N LEU A 233 -8.96 -8.83 -10.68
CA LEU A 233 -9.27 -9.95 -9.77
C LEU A 233 -10.04 -11.08 -10.47
N ARG A 234 -11.00 -10.76 -11.35
CA ARG A 234 -11.74 -11.77 -12.15
C ARG A 234 -10.87 -12.48 -13.19
N LYS A 235 -9.86 -11.79 -13.76
CA LYS A 235 -8.90 -12.42 -14.69
C LYS A 235 -8.06 -13.48 -13.99
N ILE A 236 -7.79 -13.32 -12.70
CA ILE A 236 -6.94 -14.22 -11.93
C ILE A 236 -7.77 -15.35 -11.32
N ASP A 237 -8.86 -14.99 -10.68
CA ASP A 237 -9.83 -15.90 -10.11
C ASP A 237 -11.12 -15.87 -10.93
N THR A 238 -11.23 -16.77 -11.89
CA THR A 238 -12.41 -16.89 -12.76
C THR A 238 -13.66 -17.35 -12.02
N SER A 239 -13.53 -17.85 -10.77
CA SER A 239 -14.67 -18.19 -9.91
C SER A 239 -15.38 -16.94 -9.35
N GLY A 240 -14.74 -15.76 -9.40
CA GLY A 240 -15.25 -14.49 -8.88
C GLY A 240 -15.14 -14.33 -7.38
N LYS A 241 -14.56 -15.29 -6.65
CA LYS A 241 -14.41 -15.23 -5.19
C LYS A 241 -13.55 -14.04 -4.75
N ALA A 242 -12.42 -13.81 -5.44
CA ALA A 242 -11.53 -12.69 -5.15
C ALA A 242 -12.23 -11.33 -5.25
N SER A 243 -13.02 -11.11 -6.31
CA SER A 243 -13.81 -9.89 -6.48
C SER A 243 -14.87 -9.73 -5.39
N SER A 244 -15.59 -10.82 -5.06
CA SER A 244 -16.58 -10.81 -3.98
C SER A 244 -15.96 -10.53 -2.61
N MET A 245 -14.77 -11.07 -2.35
CA MET A 245 -14.03 -10.81 -1.11
C MET A 245 -13.56 -9.35 -1.03
N TYR A 246 -13.08 -8.77 -2.13
CA TYR A 246 -12.70 -7.37 -2.19
C TYR A 246 -13.90 -6.45 -1.94
N ASP A 247 -15.02 -6.67 -2.62
CA ASP A 247 -16.25 -5.90 -2.46
C ASP A 247 -16.80 -5.95 -1.03
N ALA A 248 -16.60 -7.06 -0.34
CA ALA A 248 -17.09 -7.25 1.02
C ALA A 248 -16.23 -6.61 2.12
N ILE A 249 -15.04 -6.08 1.81
CA ILE A 249 -14.14 -5.49 2.82
C ILE A 249 -14.86 -4.52 3.75
N PRO A 250 -15.60 -3.48 3.25
CA PRO A 250 -16.26 -2.53 4.15
C PRO A 250 -17.32 -3.19 5.04
N SER A 251 -18.09 -4.13 4.51
CA SER A 251 -19.15 -4.81 5.26
C SER A 251 -18.60 -5.77 6.31
N GLN A 252 -17.42 -6.36 6.08
CA GLN A 252 -16.77 -7.23 7.06
C GLN A 252 -16.16 -6.43 8.21
N LEU A 253 -15.49 -5.31 7.91
CA LEU A 253 -14.93 -4.43 8.94
C LEU A 253 -16.01 -3.76 9.79
N SER A 254 -17.13 -3.37 9.18
CA SER A 254 -18.25 -2.72 9.91
C SER A 254 -18.92 -3.62 10.95
N LYS A 255 -18.75 -4.94 10.86
CA LYS A 255 -19.31 -5.90 11.83
C LYS A 255 -18.53 -5.95 13.15
N ASN A 256 -17.38 -5.28 13.26
CA ASN A 256 -16.46 -5.35 14.40
C ASN A 256 -16.13 -6.81 14.79
N ALA A 257 -16.03 -7.69 13.80
CA ALA A 257 -15.74 -9.10 14.03
C ALA A 257 -14.22 -9.29 14.20
N ALA A 258 -13.84 -10.21 15.08
CA ALA A 258 -12.43 -10.52 15.38
C ALA A 258 -11.65 -11.10 14.17
N ARG A 259 -12.32 -11.33 13.04
CA ARG A 259 -11.70 -11.81 11.78
C ARG A 259 -12.64 -11.59 10.59
N TYR A 260 -12.08 -11.61 9.41
CA TYR A 260 -12.83 -11.70 8.17
C TYR A 260 -13.56 -13.04 8.07
N SER A 261 -14.88 -13.02 7.83
CA SER A 261 -15.71 -14.23 7.78
C SER A 261 -15.99 -14.65 6.34
N ILE A 262 -15.27 -15.63 5.84
CA ILE A 262 -15.40 -16.13 4.46
C ILE A 262 -16.82 -16.65 4.19
N SER A 263 -17.38 -17.48 5.10
CA SER A 263 -18.70 -18.08 4.91
C SER A 263 -19.83 -17.07 4.85
N SER A 264 -19.63 -15.86 5.38
CA SER A 264 -20.60 -14.76 5.29
C SER A 264 -20.53 -13.98 3.96
N VAL A 265 -19.47 -14.17 3.18
CA VAL A 265 -19.25 -13.55 1.87
C VAL A 265 -19.50 -14.56 0.75
N ILE A 266 -19.00 -15.78 0.93
CA ILE A 266 -19.12 -16.89 -0.01
C ILE A 266 -19.76 -18.07 0.75
N PRO A 267 -21.08 -18.25 0.63
CA PRO A 267 -21.79 -19.30 1.35
C PRO A 267 -21.22 -20.70 1.06
N GLY A 268 -20.98 -21.49 2.11
CA GLY A 268 -20.42 -22.84 1.99
C GLY A 268 -18.90 -22.91 1.82
N GLU A 269 -18.22 -21.78 1.69
CA GLU A 269 -16.76 -21.76 1.56
C GLU A 269 -16.07 -21.69 2.93
N LYS A 270 -14.88 -22.31 3.02
CA LYS A 270 -14.04 -22.33 4.21
C LYS A 270 -12.77 -21.51 4.00
N THR A 271 -12.19 -20.99 5.08
CA THR A 271 -11.01 -20.12 5.03
C THR A 271 -9.79 -20.81 4.39
N ASP A 272 -9.58 -22.10 4.67
CA ASP A 272 -8.49 -22.90 4.11
C ASP A 272 -8.52 -23.01 2.57
N ARG A 273 -9.72 -22.98 1.98
CA ARG A 273 -9.90 -23.06 0.51
C ARG A 273 -9.67 -21.76 -0.25
N VAL A 274 -9.57 -20.65 0.46
CA VAL A 274 -9.37 -19.31 -0.12
C VAL A 274 -8.03 -18.69 0.28
N THR A 275 -7.16 -19.44 0.96
CA THR A 275 -5.85 -18.95 1.42
C THR A 275 -5.01 -18.41 0.26
N ASP A 276 -4.99 -19.12 -0.88
CA ASP A 276 -4.25 -18.68 -2.08
C ASP A 276 -4.82 -17.36 -2.64
N ILE A 277 -6.16 -17.19 -2.59
CA ILE A 277 -6.82 -15.97 -3.03
C ILE A 277 -6.44 -14.79 -2.11
N VAL A 278 -6.45 -15.02 -0.79
CA VAL A 278 -6.05 -14.00 0.20
C VAL A 278 -4.61 -13.58 -0.01
N GLN A 279 -3.71 -14.56 -0.16
CA GLN A 279 -2.29 -14.31 -0.43
C GLN A 279 -2.11 -13.53 -1.74
N MET A 280 -2.81 -13.90 -2.79
CA MET A 280 -2.79 -13.21 -4.06
C MET A 280 -3.27 -11.76 -3.95
N MET A 281 -4.34 -11.49 -3.18
CA MET A 281 -4.85 -10.13 -2.94
C MET A 281 -3.84 -9.27 -2.15
N GLU A 282 -3.15 -9.87 -1.18
CA GLU A 282 -2.08 -9.21 -0.42
C GLU A 282 -0.89 -8.87 -1.31
N GLU A 283 -0.40 -9.83 -2.08
CA GLU A 283 0.75 -9.67 -2.97
C GLU A 283 0.47 -8.68 -4.09
N SER A 284 -0.75 -8.65 -4.61
CA SER A 284 -1.18 -7.68 -5.62
C SER A 284 -1.30 -6.25 -5.09
N ARG A 285 -1.19 -6.08 -3.79
CA ARG A 285 -1.33 -4.79 -3.09
C ARG A 285 -2.72 -4.12 -3.29
N VAL A 286 -3.75 -4.88 -3.66
CA VAL A 286 -5.13 -4.37 -3.70
C VAL A 286 -5.78 -4.39 -2.32
N ALA A 287 -5.33 -5.30 -1.46
CA ALA A 287 -5.75 -5.39 -0.06
C ALA A 287 -4.54 -5.51 0.88
N ASN A 288 -4.69 -4.99 2.09
CA ASN A 288 -3.75 -5.16 3.20
C ASN A 288 -4.32 -6.19 4.15
N ILE A 289 -3.54 -7.22 4.49
CA ILE A 289 -3.98 -8.30 5.36
C ILE A 289 -3.29 -8.16 6.71
N ALA A 290 -4.07 -8.08 7.78
CA ALA A 290 -3.57 -8.17 9.14
C ALA A 290 -3.85 -9.59 9.66
N TYR A 291 -2.78 -10.32 9.96
CA TYR A 291 -2.89 -11.69 10.48
C TYR A 291 -2.94 -11.71 12.00
N HIS A 292 -3.72 -12.64 12.55
CA HIS A 292 -3.71 -12.87 13.99
C HIS A 292 -2.37 -13.48 14.43
N SER A 293 -1.76 -12.90 15.44
CA SER A 293 -0.62 -13.52 16.13
C SER A 293 -1.14 -14.32 17.32
N ASN A 294 -0.90 -15.63 17.35
CA ASN A 294 -1.35 -16.50 18.44
C ASN A 294 -0.55 -16.30 19.73
N ASP A 295 0.73 -15.93 19.61
CA ASP A 295 1.59 -15.53 20.72
C ASP A 295 2.26 -14.18 20.41
N PRO A 296 1.80 -13.07 21.01
CA PRO A 296 2.39 -11.76 20.76
C PRO A 296 3.78 -11.65 21.37
N ASN A 297 4.78 -11.86 20.52
CA ASN A 297 6.20 -11.77 20.82
C ASN A 297 6.90 -11.06 19.65
N VAL A 298 8.15 -10.65 19.79
CA VAL A 298 8.90 -9.94 18.75
C VAL A 298 8.89 -10.67 17.40
N GLY A 299 8.91 -11.99 17.41
CA GLY A 299 8.77 -12.83 16.22
C GLY A 299 7.31 -13.03 15.78
N LEU A 300 6.52 -11.97 15.57
CA LEU A 300 5.09 -12.04 15.21
C LEU A 300 4.81 -12.97 14.02
N ALA A 301 5.71 -13.03 13.05
CA ALA A 301 5.61 -13.92 11.90
C ALA A 301 5.64 -15.40 12.26
N LEU A 302 6.32 -15.78 13.35
CA LEU A 302 6.44 -17.18 13.80
C LEU A 302 5.12 -17.74 14.34
N THR A 303 4.23 -16.87 14.82
CA THR A 303 2.95 -17.25 15.42
C THR A 303 1.75 -16.75 14.60
N LYS A 304 2.02 -16.41 13.33
CA LYS A 304 1.03 -15.96 12.35
C LYS A 304 0.01 -17.07 12.05
N ASP A 305 -1.26 -16.75 12.23
CA ASP A 305 -2.37 -17.63 11.90
C ASP A 305 -2.94 -17.25 10.52
N LEU A 306 -2.68 -18.07 9.50
CA LEU A 306 -3.14 -17.83 8.13
C LEU A 306 -4.65 -17.95 7.95
N GLN A 307 -5.35 -18.58 8.90
CA GLN A 307 -6.81 -18.77 8.86
C GLN A 307 -7.58 -17.67 9.62
N ARG A 308 -6.84 -16.84 10.37
CA ARG A 308 -7.42 -15.75 11.17
C ARG A 308 -6.80 -14.42 10.73
N TYR A 309 -7.51 -13.68 9.93
CA TYR A 309 -7.05 -12.39 9.41
C TYR A 309 -8.18 -11.37 9.34
N LYS A 310 -7.79 -10.11 9.33
CA LYS A 310 -8.61 -8.97 8.90
C LYS A 310 -8.11 -8.50 7.54
N MET A 311 -9.02 -7.99 6.72
CA MET A 311 -8.69 -7.48 5.38
C MET A 311 -9.10 -6.02 5.29
N TYR A 312 -8.17 -5.19 4.84
CA TYR A 312 -8.34 -3.76 4.64
C TYR A 312 -8.11 -3.41 3.16
N ALA A 313 -8.80 -2.41 2.64
CA ALA A 313 -8.46 -1.89 1.32
C ALA A 313 -7.11 -1.18 1.35
N SER A 314 -6.33 -1.32 0.30
CA SER A 314 -5.00 -0.70 0.22
C SER A 314 -5.02 0.83 0.19
N ASP A 315 -6.17 1.42 -0.15
CA ASP A 315 -6.39 2.87 -0.16
C ASP A 315 -7.71 3.23 0.50
N THR A 316 -7.68 4.16 1.47
CA THR A 316 -8.88 4.55 2.24
C THR A 316 -9.87 5.35 1.40
N GLY A 317 -9.41 6.12 0.41
CA GLY A 317 -10.30 6.78 -0.53
C GLY A 317 -11.10 5.78 -1.36
N LEU A 318 -10.45 4.72 -1.87
CA LEU A 318 -11.13 3.61 -2.53
C LEU A 318 -12.08 2.87 -1.57
N PHE A 319 -11.65 2.61 -0.33
CA PHE A 319 -12.48 1.99 0.70
C PHE A 319 -13.79 2.73 0.93
N ILE A 320 -13.74 4.07 1.06
CA ILE A 320 -14.92 4.92 1.29
C ILE A 320 -15.87 4.88 0.08
N THR A 321 -15.34 4.86 -1.14
CA THR A 321 -16.15 4.73 -2.36
C THR A 321 -16.74 3.32 -2.48
N LEU A 322 -15.96 2.28 -2.16
CA LEU A 322 -16.39 0.88 -2.19
C LEU A 322 -17.55 0.61 -1.21
N ALA A 323 -17.53 1.23 -0.03
CA ALA A 323 -18.59 1.08 0.98
C ALA A 323 -19.98 1.53 0.47
N PHE A 324 -20.03 2.39 -0.53
CA PHE A 324 -21.26 2.92 -1.17
C PHE A 324 -21.26 2.77 -2.69
N LYS A 325 -20.65 1.70 -3.20
CA LYS A 325 -20.44 1.44 -4.61
C LYS A 325 -21.74 1.55 -5.45
N SER A 326 -22.85 1.07 -4.91
CA SER A 326 -24.17 1.07 -5.58
C SER A 326 -24.93 2.39 -5.47
N LYS A 327 -24.40 3.39 -4.76
CA LYS A 327 -25.08 4.67 -4.49
C LYS A 327 -24.29 5.85 -5.08
N SER A 328 -24.96 6.98 -5.24
CA SER A 328 -24.30 8.21 -5.68
C SER A 328 -23.33 8.75 -4.61
N PHE A 329 -22.44 9.64 -5.00
CA PHE A 329 -21.56 10.35 -4.08
C PHE A 329 -22.33 11.07 -2.97
N THR A 330 -23.44 11.71 -3.29
CA THR A 330 -24.28 12.48 -2.34
C THR A 330 -24.94 11.59 -1.29
N ASP A 331 -25.17 10.31 -1.59
CA ASP A 331 -25.77 9.35 -0.66
C ASP A 331 -24.75 8.70 0.27
N ASN A 332 -23.46 8.94 0.06
CA ASN A 332 -22.40 8.37 0.88
C ASN A 332 -22.28 9.11 2.22
N VAL A 333 -22.89 8.54 3.25
CA VAL A 333 -22.90 9.13 4.59
C VAL A 333 -21.51 9.26 5.21
N ILE A 334 -20.51 8.46 4.78
CA ILE A 334 -19.15 8.55 5.27
C ILE A 334 -18.52 9.86 4.83
N TYR A 335 -18.71 10.28 3.57
CA TYR A 335 -18.27 11.60 3.08
C TYR A 335 -18.85 12.73 3.93
N GLN A 336 -20.16 12.70 4.14
CA GLN A 336 -20.86 13.73 4.91
C GLN A 336 -20.36 13.80 6.37
N LYS A 337 -20.18 12.64 7.01
CA LYS A 337 -19.71 12.57 8.39
C LYS A 337 -18.25 13.00 8.55
N LEU A 338 -17.36 12.63 7.62
CA LEU A 338 -15.97 13.08 7.62
C LEU A 338 -15.86 14.59 7.39
N LEU A 339 -16.60 15.14 6.41
CA LEU A 339 -16.61 16.58 6.13
C LEU A 339 -17.14 17.41 7.30
N SER A 340 -18.18 16.91 7.98
CA SER A 340 -18.79 17.60 9.12
C SER A 340 -18.13 17.36 10.46
N ASP A 341 -17.02 16.62 10.52
CA ASP A 341 -16.33 16.20 11.76
C ASP A 341 -17.24 15.40 12.74
N LYS A 342 -18.16 14.62 12.20
CA LYS A 342 -19.15 13.86 12.97
C LYS A 342 -19.01 12.36 12.80
N LEU A 343 -17.80 11.87 12.50
CA LEU A 343 -17.57 10.43 12.44
C LEU A 343 -17.73 9.84 13.85
N ASP A 344 -18.73 9.01 14.00
CA ASP A 344 -19.08 8.36 15.27
C ASP A 344 -18.34 7.01 15.46
N ALA A 345 -18.50 6.42 16.64
CA ALA A 345 -17.86 5.14 16.96
C ALA A 345 -18.28 3.99 16.04
N ASN A 346 -19.48 4.08 15.42
CA ASN A 346 -19.96 3.04 14.49
C ASN A 346 -19.21 3.03 13.16
N LEU A 347 -18.41 4.07 12.88
CA LEU A 347 -17.55 4.19 11.69
C LEU A 347 -16.05 4.10 12.03
N GLY A 348 -15.71 3.55 13.19
CA GLY A 348 -14.33 3.33 13.65
C GLY A 348 -13.49 2.55 12.64
N TYR A 349 -14.08 1.60 11.95
CA TYR A 349 -13.43 0.79 10.92
C TYR A 349 -12.84 1.60 9.75
N VAL A 350 -13.32 2.82 9.50
CA VAL A 350 -12.72 3.72 8.49
C VAL A 350 -11.34 4.19 8.97
N TYR A 351 -11.21 4.47 10.28
CA TYR A 351 -9.93 4.83 10.88
C TYR A 351 -9.00 3.62 11.00
N GLU A 352 -9.51 2.42 11.28
CA GLU A 352 -8.69 1.21 11.22
C GLU A 352 -8.12 0.99 9.82
N ASN A 353 -8.93 1.20 8.76
CA ASN A 353 -8.45 1.04 7.39
C ASN A 353 -7.32 2.01 7.05
N VAL A 354 -7.43 3.30 7.42
CA VAL A 354 -6.36 4.26 7.12
C VAL A 354 -5.10 3.99 7.96
N VAL A 355 -5.24 3.49 9.18
CA VAL A 355 -4.08 3.07 9.99
C VAL A 355 -3.39 1.87 9.35
N ALA A 356 -4.14 0.84 8.91
CA ALA A 356 -3.60 -0.29 8.18
C ALA A 356 -2.83 0.15 6.91
N GLN A 357 -3.42 1.06 6.12
CA GLN A 357 -2.79 1.65 4.94
C GLN A 357 -1.46 2.35 5.28
N MET A 358 -1.46 3.21 6.31
CA MET A 358 -0.27 3.98 6.70
C MET A 358 0.84 3.08 7.26
N LEU A 359 0.51 2.10 8.06
CA LEU A 359 1.48 1.12 8.58
C LEU A 359 2.09 0.31 7.42
N LYS A 360 1.27 -0.16 6.47
CA LYS A 360 1.77 -0.92 5.33
C LYS A 360 2.63 -0.07 4.39
N ALA A 361 2.25 1.18 4.12
CA ALA A 361 3.03 2.12 3.33
C ALA A 361 4.38 2.49 4.00
N SER A 362 4.48 2.34 5.33
CA SER A 362 5.74 2.48 6.09
C SER A 362 6.59 1.18 6.12
N GLY A 363 6.24 0.17 5.29
CA GLY A 363 6.97 -1.09 5.19
C GLY A 363 6.70 -2.08 6.33
N LYS A 364 5.69 -1.84 7.17
CA LYS A 364 5.37 -2.69 8.32
C LYS A 364 4.39 -3.79 7.92
N ASP A 365 4.62 -5.01 8.42
CA ASP A 365 3.63 -6.08 8.34
C ASP A 365 2.55 -5.87 9.39
N LEU A 366 1.32 -6.28 9.05
CA LEU A 366 0.16 -6.06 9.89
C LEU A 366 -0.16 -7.33 10.68
N TYR A 367 -0.17 -7.19 11.98
CA TYR A 367 -0.61 -8.23 12.93
C TYR A 367 -1.62 -7.65 13.89
N TYR A 368 -2.53 -8.48 14.40
CA TYR A 368 -3.45 -8.14 15.48
C TYR A 368 -3.52 -9.27 16.50
N HIS A 369 -4.12 -9.02 17.67
CA HIS A 369 -4.28 -10.03 18.69
C HIS A 369 -5.62 -9.92 19.39
N THR A 370 -6.15 -11.05 19.88
CA THR A 370 -7.40 -11.09 20.64
C THR A 370 -7.22 -11.89 21.92
N ILE A 371 -7.78 -11.37 23.01
CA ILE A 371 -7.83 -12.04 24.32
C ILE A 371 -9.30 -12.33 24.64
N ARG A 372 -9.65 -13.58 24.92
CA ARG A 372 -11.03 -13.95 25.28
C ARG A 372 -11.43 -13.26 26.59
N LYS A 373 -12.61 -12.69 26.63
CA LYS A 373 -13.15 -12.06 27.85
C LYS A 373 -13.45 -13.12 28.92
N PRO A 374 -13.33 -12.79 30.22
CA PRO A 374 -13.57 -13.72 31.30
C PRO A 374 -14.99 -14.30 31.32
N ASP A 375 -15.97 -13.51 30.86
CA ASP A 375 -17.38 -13.93 30.77
C ASP A 375 -17.65 -14.87 29.56
N GLY A 376 -16.63 -15.17 28.78
CA GLY A 376 -16.73 -16.00 27.58
C GLY A 376 -17.45 -15.33 26.39
N LYS A 377 -17.96 -14.10 26.57
CA LYS A 377 -18.73 -13.37 25.55
C LYS A 377 -17.87 -12.32 24.86
N GLY A 378 -17.18 -12.73 23.77
CA GLY A 378 -16.38 -11.82 22.95
C GLY A 378 -14.90 -11.76 23.34
N TYR A 379 -14.22 -10.75 22.82
CA TYR A 379 -12.77 -10.58 22.93
C TYR A 379 -12.41 -9.14 23.28
N TYR A 380 -11.30 -8.97 24.01
CA TYR A 380 -10.50 -7.76 23.96
C TYR A 380 -9.62 -7.85 22.74
N GLU A 381 -9.58 -6.82 21.93
CA GLU A 381 -8.82 -6.80 20.67
C GLU A 381 -7.78 -5.70 20.70
N ILE A 382 -6.58 -6.02 20.23
CA ILE A 382 -5.53 -5.07 19.87
C ILE A 382 -5.52 -4.98 18.35
N ASP A 383 -5.84 -3.81 17.82
CA ASP A 383 -6.07 -3.60 16.39
C ASP A 383 -4.82 -3.86 15.57
N PHE A 384 -3.63 -3.42 16.06
CA PHE A 384 -2.35 -3.72 15.43
C PHE A 384 -1.27 -4.03 16.47
N LEU A 385 -0.34 -4.91 16.07
CA LEU A 385 0.88 -5.22 16.78
C LEU A 385 2.08 -4.90 15.89
N GLN A 386 3.10 -4.27 16.44
CA GLN A 386 4.37 -4.00 15.77
C GLN A 386 5.52 -4.62 16.55
N SER A 387 6.50 -5.21 15.84
CA SER A 387 7.79 -5.54 16.44
C SER A 387 8.56 -4.25 16.72
N ASP A 388 9.11 -4.13 17.93
CA ASP A 388 9.78 -2.92 18.41
C ASP A 388 11.04 -3.31 19.20
N GLY A 389 12.17 -3.31 18.53
CA GLY A 389 13.42 -3.85 19.07
C GLY A 389 13.27 -5.33 19.41
N SER A 390 13.49 -5.68 20.68
CA SER A 390 13.35 -7.04 21.23
C SER A 390 11.95 -7.35 21.79
N LYS A 391 10.99 -6.44 21.62
CA LYS A 391 9.65 -6.50 22.19
C LYS A 391 8.58 -6.18 21.14
N VAL A 392 7.33 -6.06 21.57
CA VAL A 392 6.19 -5.66 20.73
C VAL A 392 5.57 -4.37 21.26
N SER A 393 5.00 -3.59 20.35
CA SER A 393 4.22 -2.39 20.68
C SER A 393 2.77 -2.57 20.19
N PRO A 394 1.80 -2.72 21.11
CA PRO A 394 0.38 -2.76 20.78
C PRO A 394 -0.13 -1.36 20.38
N ILE A 395 -1.00 -1.33 19.38
CA ILE A 395 -1.68 -0.15 18.86
C ILE A 395 -3.17 -0.39 18.89
N GLU A 396 -3.91 0.42 19.64
CA GLU A 396 -5.38 0.47 19.65
C GLU A 396 -5.86 1.72 18.92
N VAL A 397 -6.87 1.59 18.04
CA VAL A 397 -7.40 2.69 17.21
C VAL A 397 -8.78 3.12 17.70
N LYS A 398 -8.98 4.42 17.91
CA LYS A 398 -10.27 5.00 18.31
C LYS A 398 -10.70 6.13 17.37
N SER A 399 -11.93 6.07 16.91
CA SER A 399 -12.53 7.10 16.03
C SER A 399 -12.92 8.38 16.76
N SER A 400 -12.89 8.38 18.08
CA SER A 400 -13.29 9.50 18.94
C SER A 400 -12.39 9.58 20.17
N GLY A 401 -12.72 10.48 21.11
CA GLY A 401 -12.14 10.44 22.45
C GLY A 401 -12.52 9.13 23.18
N TYR A 402 -11.69 8.73 24.12
CA TYR A 402 -11.93 7.51 24.92
C TYR A 402 -12.17 7.85 26.38
N LYS A 403 -12.94 6.97 27.08
CA LYS A 403 -13.09 6.98 28.52
C LYS A 403 -12.17 5.97 29.20
N ALA A 404 -11.86 4.87 28.51
CA ALA A 404 -10.97 3.80 28.95
C ALA A 404 -10.36 3.08 27.74
N HIS A 405 -9.19 2.47 27.93
CA HIS A 405 -8.48 1.65 26.94
C HIS A 405 -8.32 0.20 27.46
N THR A 406 -9.44 -0.39 27.85
CA THR A 406 -9.51 -1.70 28.54
C THR A 406 -8.81 -2.82 27.77
N SER A 407 -8.90 -2.85 26.43
CA SER A 407 -8.20 -3.88 25.65
C SER A 407 -6.68 -3.74 25.78
N LEU A 408 -6.18 -2.52 25.70
CA LEU A 408 -4.76 -2.21 25.82
C LEU A 408 -4.24 -2.50 27.23
N ASP A 409 -5.03 -2.19 28.26
CA ASP A 409 -4.70 -2.48 29.66
C ASP A 409 -4.65 -4.00 29.92
N THR A 410 -5.70 -4.73 29.52
CA THR A 410 -5.74 -6.19 29.64
C THR A 410 -4.57 -6.88 28.91
N PHE A 411 -4.25 -6.40 27.72
CA PHE A 411 -3.09 -6.88 26.98
C PHE A 411 -1.80 -6.61 27.76
N SER A 412 -1.67 -5.40 28.32
CA SER A 412 -0.48 -4.97 29.05
C SER A 412 -0.26 -5.74 30.33
N GLU A 413 -1.33 -6.04 31.07
CA GLU A 413 -1.26 -6.90 32.25
C GLU A 413 -0.78 -8.31 31.91
N LYS A 414 -1.35 -8.90 30.85
CA LYS A 414 -1.03 -10.27 30.45
C LYS A 414 0.38 -10.44 29.88
N TYR A 415 0.89 -9.45 29.14
CA TYR A 415 2.13 -9.52 28.39
C TYR A 415 3.16 -8.46 28.80
N SER A 416 3.12 -7.98 30.04
CA SER A 416 3.90 -6.81 30.53
C SER A 416 5.40 -6.87 30.20
N SER A 417 6.03 -8.03 30.32
CA SER A 417 7.47 -8.22 30.04
C SER A 417 7.83 -8.11 28.55
N ARG A 418 6.85 -8.23 27.66
CA ARG A 418 7.02 -8.27 26.20
C ARG A 418 6.74 -6.94 25.52
N ILE A 419 6.29 -5.92 26.25
CA ILE A 419 5.85 -4.63 25.69
C ILE A 419 6.99 -3.62 25.74
N ALA A 420 7.26 -2.98 24.59
CA ALA A 420 8.17 -1.84 24.49
C ALA A 420 7.44 -0.53 24.74
N HIS A 421 6.41 -0.25 23.94
CA HIS A 421 5.60 0.97 24.01
C HIS A 421 4.13 0.61 23.86
N LYS A 422 3.24 1.46 24.40
CA LYS A 422 1.78 1.35 24.23
C LYS A 422 1.27 2.57 23.48
N TYR A 423 0.54 2.34 22.39
CA TYR A 423 -0.01 3.40 21.57
C TYR A 423 -1.53 3.34 21.51
N LEU A 424 -2.17 4.46 21.84
CA LEU A 424 -3.57 4.71 21.54
C LEU A 424 -3.66 5.73 20.40
N VAL A 425 -4.03 5.29 19.22
CA VAL A 425 -4.23 6.13 18.04
C VAL A 425 -5.66 6.67 18.03
N TYR A 426 -5.84 7.98 17.96
CA TYR A 426 -7.16 8.60 18.11
C TYR A 426 -7.27 9.96 17.39
N THR A 427 -8.41 10.62 17.55
CA THR A 427 -8.73 11.88 16.85
C THR A 427 -8.49 13.13 17.69
N LYS A 428 -7.77 13.03 18.81
CA LYS A 428 -7.40 14.17 19.66
C LYS A 428 -5.89 14.41 19.59
N ASP A 429 -5.44 15.50 20.21
CA ASP A 429 -4.05 15.92 20.20
C ASP A 429 -3.15 14.97 21.00
N LEU A 430 -1.84 15.03 20.71
CA LEU A 430 -0.82 14.23 21.36
C LEU A 430 -0.81 14.44 22.87
N LYS A 431 -0.92 13.38 23.62
CA LYS A 431 -0.78 13.39 25.09
C LYS A 431 -0.22 12.06 25.60
N LYS A 432 0.28 12.08 26.81
CA LYS A 432 0.63 10.87 27.58
C LYS A 432 -0.47 10.58 28.63
N ASP A 433 -0.89 9.33 28.73
CA ASP A 433 -1.85 8.85 29.71
C ASP A 433 -1.24 7.63 30.42
N GLY A 434 -0.73 7.85 31.64
CA GLY A 434 0.11 6.86 32.31
C GLY A 434 1.36 6.53 31.50
N ASP A 435 1.52 5.27 31.10
CA ASP A 435 2.59 4.78 30.22
C ASP A 435 2.14 4.65 28.75
N THR A 436 0.87 4.94 28.44
CA THR A 436 0.30 4.93 27.09
C THR A 436 0.53 6.28 26.41
N LEU A 437 1.10 6.25 25.19
CA LEU A 437 1.19 7.42 24.34
C LEU A 437 -0.05 7.51 23.45
N CYS A 438 -0.87 8.53 23.68
CA CYS A 438 -2.05 8.82 22.88
C CYS A 438 -1.65 9.68 21.69
N VAL A 439 -1.72 9.13 20.49
CA VAL A 439 -1.15 9.71 19.27
C VAL A 439 -2.25 10.12 18.31
N PRO A 440 -2.24 11.39 17.81
CA PRO A 440 -3.13 11.77 16.72
C PRO A 440 -2.94 10.85 15.51
N ILE A 441 -4.04 10.43 14.90
CA ILE A 441 -4.02 9.44 13.81
C ILE A 441 -3.10 9.82 12.64
N TYR A 442 -2.98 11.10 12.31
CA TYR A 442 -2.09 11.57 11.24
C TYR A 442 -0.58 11.42 11.56
N MET A 443 -0.23 11.07 12.81
CA MET A 443 1.16 10.79 13.21
C MET A 443 1.52 9.29 13.17
N VAL A 444 0.60 8.40 12.84
CA VAL A 444 0.86 6.95 12.77
C VAL A 444 2.09 6.58 11.92
N PRO A 445 2.33 7.19 10.73
CA PRO A 445 3.53 6.89 9.94
C PRO A 445 4.85 7.31 10.60
N LEU A 446 4.78 8.06 11.69
CA LEU A 446 5.95 8.57 12.42
C LEU A 446 6.30 7.70 13.64
N LEU A 447 5.48 6.70 13.96
CA LEU A 447 5.76 5.72 15.01
C LEU A 447 6.94 4.83 14.60
N PRO A 448 7.80 4.44 15.56
CA PRO A 448 8.98 3.62 15.32
C PRO A 448 8.67 2.23 14.72
#